data_fdd2ceaf250d0ea88c257f42e1fee01c
#
_entry.id   fdd2ceaf250d0ea88c257f42e1fee01c
#
_cell.length_a   1.000
_cell.length_b   1.000
_cell.length_c   1.000
_cell.angle_alpha   90.00
_cell.angle_beta   90.00
_cell.angle_gamma   90.00
#
_symmetry.space_group_name_H-M   'P 1'
#
loop_
_entity.id
_entity.type
_entity.pdbx_description
1 polymer ?
#
loop_
_entity_poly.entity_id
_entity_poly.type
_entity_poly.pdbx_seq_one_letter_code
_entity_poly.pdbx_strand_id
1 'polypeptide(L)'
;MVNPVFAETWSETWNSHDPDAIVRLYADDGIHRMAAGSTYVGAAQLRQMVDRSLHGYPDLHFLIRDHQVLSIDDVSERFVIEYTMTGTQREAIGDRAGTGKSITIDGAMIGELDASQRIHRCTDYLDHHSIRQQLGLID
;
A
#
# COMPACT_ATOMS: atom_id res chain seq x y z
N MET A 1 21.19 -7.79 -9.63
CA MET A 1 20.62 -8.87 -8.83
C MET A 1 19.23 -8.49 -8.34
N VAL A 2 18.32 -9.41 -8.41
CA VAL A 2 16.97 -9.25 -7.84
C VAL A 2 17.05 -9.07 -6.33
N ASN A 3 16.22 -8.20 -5.76
CA ASN A 3 16.11 -8.05 -4.31
C ASN A 3 14.91 -8.87 -3.81
N PRO A 4 15.11 -10.16 -3.44
CA PRO A 4 13.99 -11.02 -3.06
C PRO A 4 13.34 -10.63 -1.74
N VAL A 5 14.00 -9.78 -0.94
CA VAL A 5 13.47 -9.37 0.37
C VAL A 5 12.62 -8.09 0.30
N PHE A 6 12.52 -7.44 -0.86
CA PHE A 6 11.77 -6.17 -0.93
C PHE A 6 10.31 -6.35 -0.50
N ALA A 7 9.62 -7.37 -1.02
CA ALA A 7 8.22 -7.62 -0.66
C ALA A 7 8.06 -7.92 0.83
N GLU A 8 8.99 -8.68 1.40
CA GLU A 8 8.99 -8.97 2.83
C GLU A 8 9.20 -7.71 3.66
N THR A 9 10.19 -6.89 3.28
CA THR A 9 10.43 -5.60 3.94
C THR A 9 9.21 -4.70 3.86
N TRP A 10 8.57 -4.63 2.68
CA TRP A 10 7.37 -3.84 2.49
C TRP A 10 6.23 -4.29 3.42
N SER A 11 5.92 -5.58 3.44
CA SER A 11 4.84 -6.10 4.27
C SER A 11 5.13 -5.98 5.76
N GLU A 12 6.33 -6.32 6.20
CA GLU A 12 6.73 -6.18 7.59
C GLU A 12 6.66 -4.74 8.06
N THR A 13 7.08 -3.79 7.21
CA THR A 13 7.04 -2.36 7.53
C THR A 13 5.61 -1.88 7.68
N TRP A 14 4.72 -2.21 6.74
CA TRP A 14 3.31 -1.87 6.87
C TRP A 14 2.67 -2.51 8.11
N ASN A 15 2.99 -3.78 8.36
CA ASN A 15 2.43 -4.52 9.48
C ASN A 15 2.97 -4.04 10.84
N SER A 16 4.06 -3.30 10.85
CA SER A 16 4.57 -2.66 12.07
C SER A 16 3.72 -1.48 12.52
N HIS A 17 2.91 -0.92 11.62
CA HIS A 17 2.07 0.26 11.86
C HIS A 17 2.87 1.51 12.25
N ASP A 18 4.13 1.59 11.83
CA ASP A 18 4.99 2.76 12.05
C ASP A 18 4.94 3.67 10.82
N PRO A 19 4.23 4.82 10.89
CA PRO A 19 4.07 5.69 9.73
C PRO A 19 5.40 6.22 9.18
N ASP A 20 6.35 6.53 10.03
CA ASP A 20 7.66 7.03 9.60
C ASP A 20 8.42 5.98 8.80
N ALA A 21 8.41 4.74 9.28
CA ALA A 21 9.03 3.62 8.58
C ALA A 21 8.37 3.35 7.22
N ILE A 22 7.04 3.42 7.17
CA ILE A 22 6.29 3.19 5.92
C ILE A 22 6.63 4.27 4.89
N VAL A 23 6.66 5.53 5.28
CA VAL A 23 7.01 6.63 4.37
C VAL A 23 8.45 6.48 3.86
N ARG A 24 9.36 5.97 4.68
CA ARG A 24 10.75 5.73 4.26
C ARG A 24 10.91 4.63 3.23
N LEU A 25 9.88 3.83 2.96
CA LEU A 25 9.91 2.89 1.83
C LEU A 25 9.95 3.62 0.49
N TYR A 26 9.56 4.89 0.45
CA TYR A 26 9.48 5.69 -0.76
C TYR A 26 10.67 6.63 -0.87
N ALA A 27 11.05 6.93 -2.12
CA ALA A 27 11.95 8.05 -2.40
C ALA A 27 11.30 9.36 -1.94
N ASP A 28 12.11 10.40 -1.70
CA ASP A 28 11.61 11.68 -1.19
C ASP A 28 10.56 12.33 -2.11
N ASP A 29 10.67 12.09 -3.41
CA ASP A 29 9.72 12.54 -4.43
C ASP A 29 8.84 11.39 -4.94
N GLY A 30 8.71 10.32 -4.15
CA GLY A 30 7.96 9.14 -4.53
C GLY A 30 6.50 9.42 -4.85
N ILE A 31 5.93 8.57 -5.70
CA ILE A 31 4.53 8.71 -6.15
C ILE A 31 3.81 7.41 -5.88
N HIS A 32 2.67 7.49 -5.21
CA HIS A 32 1.76 6.38 -5.00
C HIS A 32 0.41 6.71 -5.63
N ARG A 33 0.04 5.97 -6.64
CA ARG A 33 -1.23 6.13 -7.33
C ARG A 33 -2.19 5.01 -6.94
N MET A 34 -3.38 5.37 -6.48
CA MET A 34 -4.49 4.41 -6.33
C MET A 34 -5.18 4.32 -7.68
N ALA A 35 -5.29 3.13 -8.25
CA ALA A 35 -5.80 2.96 -9.61
C ALA A 35 -7.21 3.53 -9.80
N ALA A 36 -8.04 3.45 -8.76
CA ALA A 36 -9.43 3.94 -8.82
C ALA A 36 -9.64 5.22 -7.99
N GLY A 37 -8.58 5.94 -7.68
CA GLY A 37 -8.71 7.08 -6.76
C GLY A 37 -7.56 8.07 -6.86
N SER A 38 -7.07 8.48 -5.70
CA SER A 38 -6.12 9.57 -5.54
C SER A 38 -4.69 9.19 -5.91
N THR A 39 -3.90 10.20 -6.23
CA THR A 39 -2.45 10.09 -6.39
C THR A 39 -1.78 10.93 -5.31
N TYR A 40 -0.79 10.34 -4.65
CA TYR A 40 -0.03 10.98 -3.58
C TYR A 40 1.40 11.20 -4.05
N VAL A 41 1.88 12.43 -3.97
CA VAL A 41 3.20 12.83 -4.47
C VAL A 41 4.00 13.45 -3.34
N GLY A 42 5.16 12.87 -3.06
CA GLY A 42 6.10 13.38 -2.06
C GLY A 42 5.78 12.97 -0.62
N ALA A 43 6.75 13.18 0.26
CA ALA A 43 6.70 12.67 1.62
C ALA A 43 5.47 13.13 2.42
N ALA A 44 5.08 14.39 2.29
CA ALA A 44 3.95 14.93 3.05
C ALA A 44 2.62 14.27 2.65
N GLN A 45 2.37 14.12 1.35
CA GLN A 45 1.16 13.47 0.86
C GLN A 45 1.17 11.97 1.14
N LEU A 46 2.32 11.32 1.01
CA LEU A 46 2.47 9.90 1.36
C LEU A 46 2.17 9.68 2.85
N ARG A 47 2.62 10.59 3.71
CA ARG A 47 2.31 10.53 5.14
C ARG A 47 0.81 10.64 5.40
N GLN A 48 0.12 11.52 4.68
CA GLN A 48 -1.34 11.63 4.78
C GLN A 48 -2.03 10.32 4.42
N MET A 49 -1.58 9.67 3.33
CA MET A 49 -2.11 8.38 2.91
C MET A 49 -1.92 7.32 3.98
N VAL A 50 -0.72 7.22 4.53
CA VAL A 50 -0.39 6.24 5.57
C VAL A 50 -1.21 6.48 6.84
N ASP A 51 -1.24 7.72 7.33
CA ASP A 51 -1.99 8.06 8.53
C ASP A 51 -3.47 7.76 8.37
N ARG A 52 -4.04 8.08 7.20
CA ARG A 52 -5.43 7.81 6.89
C ARG A 52 -5.74 6.31 6.91
N SER A 53 -4.86 5.51 6.31
CA SER A 53 -5.03 4.05 6.24
C SER A 53 -4.97 3.42 7.64
N LEU A 54 -3.98 3.79 8.42
CA LEU A 54 -3.80 3.24 9.76
C LEU A 54 -4.83 3.75 10.76
N HIS A 55 -5.35 4.97 10.56
CA HIS A 55 -6.43 5.50 11.37
C HIS A 55 -7.73 4.74 11.12
N GLY A 56 -8.08 4.55 9.85
CA GLY A 56 -9.32 3.85 9.49
C GLY A 56 -9.28 2.36 9.81
N TYR A 57 -8.12 1.74 9.63
CA TYR A 57 -7.91 0.31 9.85
C TYR A 57 -6.74 0.11 10.83
N PRO A 58 -6.96 0.24 12.15
CA PRO A 58 -5.87 0.12 13.11
C PRO A 58 -5.19 -1.24 13.14
N ASP A 59 -5.87 -2.27 12.65
CA ASP A 59 -5.38 -3.64 12.56
C ASP A 59 -4.99 -4.03 11.11
N LEU A 60 -4.70 -3.05 10.27
CA LEU A 60 -4.35 -3.30 8.87
C LEU A 60 -3.18 -4.27 8.77
N HIS A 61 -3.34 -5.29 7.91
CA HIS A 61 -2.34 -6.34 7.75
C HIS A 61 -2.25 -6.75 6.28
N PHE A 62 -1.02 -6.93 5.80
CA PHE A 62 -0.72 -7.41 4.46
C PHE A 62 -0.05 -8.77 4.52
N LEU A 63 -0.57 -9.72 3.77
CA LEU A 63 0.03 -11.03 3.55
C LEU A 63 0.48 -11.11 2.09
N ILE A 64 1.76 -11.39 1.88
CA ILE A 64 2.30 -11.53 0.52
C ILE A 64 1.85 -12.86 -0.09
N ARG A 65 1.24 -12.79 -1.27
CA ARG A 65 0.84 -13.96 -2.05
C ARG A 65 1.89 -14.36 -3.07
N ASP A 66 2.44 -13.36 -3.76
CA ASP A 66 3.48 -13.54 -4.77
C ASP A 66 4.21 -12.23 -4.97
N HIS A 67 5.43 -12.29 -5.45
CA HIS A 67 6.19 -11.08 -5.73
C HIS A 67 7.28 -11.33 -6.75
N GLN A 68 7.69 -10.26 -7.42
CA GLN A 68 8.76 -10.32 -8.40
C GLN A 68 9.47 -8.97 -8.45
N VAL A 69 10.78 -8.99 -8.58
CA VAL A 69 11.60 -7.80 -8.81
C VAL A 69 12.48 -8.06 -10.02
N LEU A 70 12.40 -7.17 -11.00
CA LEU A 70 13.14 -7.29 -12.27
C LEU A 70 13.97 -6.05 -12.50
N SER A 71 15.21 -6.24 -12.96
CA SER A 71 16.06 -5.13 -13.37
C SER A 71 15.52 -4.50 -14.64
N ILE A 72 15.37 -3.16 -14.64
CA ILE A 72 15.02 -2.39 -15.84
C ILE A 72 16.29 -1.95 -16.53
N ASP A 73 17.21 -1.41 -15.75
CA ASP A 73 18.53 -0.95 -16.21
C ASP A 73 19.52 -1.06 -15.04
N ASP A 74 20.68 -0.39 -15.15
CA ASP A 74 21.73 -0.49 -14.14
C ASP A 74 21.36 0.09 -12.78
N VAL A 75 20.34 0.93 -12.71
CA VAL A 75 20.02 1.70 -11.49
C VAL A 75 18.57 1.56 -11.01
N SER A 76 17.69 0.99 -11.83
CA SER A 76 16.28 0.87 -11.46
C SER A 76 15.76 -0.53 -11.65
N GLU A 77 14.77 -0.87 -10.82
CA GLU A 77 14.13 -2.18 -10.83
C GLU A 77 12.62 -1.98 -10.87
N ARG A 78 11.93 -2.93 -11.48
CA ARG A 78 10.47 -2.99 -11.45
C ARG A 78 10.04 -4.07 -10.47
N PHE A 79 9.01 -3.79 -9.67
CA PHE A 79 8.47 -4.78 -8.75
C PHE A 79 7.00 -5.01 -8.97
N VAL A 80 6.56 -6.21 -8.64
CA VAL A 80 5.16 -6.59 -8.53
C VAL A 80 4.99 -7.27 -7.18
N ILE A 81 3.97 -6.87 -6.44
CA ILE A 81 3.58 -7.54 -5.20
C ILE A 81 2.09 -7.86 -5.30
N GLU A 82 1.76 -9.13 -5.17
CA GLU A 82 0.38 -9.58 -4.97
C GLU A 82 0.20 -9.85 -3.49
N TYR A 83 -0.87 -9.31 -2.92
CA TYR A 83 -1.09 -9.40 -1.48
C TYR A 83 -2.56 -9.64 -1.16
N THR A 84 -2.80 -10.13 0.05
CA THR A 84 -4.13 -10.08 0.68
C THR A 84 -4.06 -9.07 1.80
N MET A 85 -4.94 -8.10 1.77
CA MET A 85 -5.07 -7.06 2.78
C MET A 85 -6.27 -7.35 3.67
N THR A 86 -6.07 -7.30 4.97
CA THR A 86 -7.15 -7.45 5.94
C THR A 86 -7.15 -6.27 6.90
N GLY A 87 -8.31 -5.98 7.44
CA GLY A 87 -8.45 -4.94 8.45
C GLY A 87 -9.89 -4.76 8.85
N THR A 88 -10.08 -4.07 9.97
CA THR A 88 -11.40 -3.71 10.48
C THR A 88 -11.51 -2.19 10.43
N GLN A 89 -12.51 -1.70 9.71
CA GLN A 89 -12.73 -0.27 9.60
C GLN A 89 -13.42 0.25 10.87
N ARG A 90 -12.60 0.72 11.80
CA ARG A 90 -13.09 1.19 13.11
C ARG A 90 -13.37 2.67 13.14
N GLU A 91 -12.53 3.47 12.48
CA GLU A 91 -12.62 4.92 12.52
C GLU A 91 -12.99 5.50 11.15
N ALA A 92 -13.43 6.74 11.15
CA ALA A 92 -13.80 7.41 9.91
C ALA A 92 -12.61 7.56 8.96
N ILE A 93 -12.90 7.41 7.67
CA ILE A 93 -11.94 7.70 6.60
C ILE A 93 -12.56 8.79 5.72
N GLY A 94 -12.03 10.01 5.80
CA GLY A 94 -12.64 11.15 5.14
C GLY A 94 -14.07 11.37 5.65
N ASP A 95 -15.04 11.41 4.75
CA ASP A 95 -16.46 11.57 5.07
C ASP A 95 -17.14 10.27 5.47
N ARG A 96 -16.44 9.14 5.38
CA ARG A 96 -17.01 7.82 5.67
C ARG A 96 -16.83 7.49 7.14
N ALA A 97 -17.94 7.31 7.84
CA ALA A 97 -17.92 6.87 9.23
C ALA A 97 -17.40 5.44 9.37
N GLY A 98 -16.81 5.13 10.52
CA GLY A 98 -16.39 3.76 10.83
C GLY A 98 -17.58 2.81 10.90
N THR A 99 -17.46 1.64 10.28
CA THR A 99 -18.52 0.64 10.24
C THR A 99 -18.33 -0.47 11.27
N GLY A 100 -17.11 -0.64 11.79
CA GLY A 100 -16.77 -1.77 12.65
C GLY A 100 -16.66 -3.10 11.90
N LYS A 101 -16.77 -3.08 10.58
CA LYS A 101 -16.74 -4.28 9.75
C LYS A 101 -15.34 -4.56 9.23
N SER A 102 -15.05 -5.86 9.02
CA SER A 102 -13.77 -6.33 8.52
C SER A 102 -13.80 -6.52 7.02
N ILE A 103 -12.65 -6.32 6.40
CA ILE A 103 -12.45 -6.59 4.98
C ILE A 103 -11.32 -7.61 4.79
N THR A 104 -11.43 -8.37 3.72
CA THR A 104 -10.37 -9.24 3.21
C THR A 104 -10.34 -9.04 1.70
N ILE A 105 -9.26 -8.47 1.19
CA ILE A 105 -9.16 -8.03 -0.20
C ILE A 105 -7.84 -8.49 -0.78
N ASP A 106 -7.89 -9.09 -1.96
CA ASP A 106 -6.70 -9.32 -2.76
C ASP A 106 -6.40 -8.07 -3.58
N GLY A 107 -5.13 -7.73 -3.66
CA GLY A 107 -4.66 -6.59 -4.43
C GLY A 107 -3.31 -6.83 -5.04
N ALA A 108 -2.89 -5.89 -5.86
CA ALA A 108 -1.57 -5.92 -6.46
C ALA A 108 -0.98 -4.51 -6.54
N MET A 109 0.30 -4.42 -6.29
CA MET A 109 1.03 -3.18 -6.45
C MET A 109 2.15 -3.37 -7.46
N ILE A 110 2.25 -2.46 -8.42
CA ILE A 110 3.26 -2.49 -9.47
C ILE A 110 4.01 -1.17 -9.42
N GLY A 111 5.33 -1.21 -9.44
CA GLY A 111 6.09 0.02 -9.37
C GLY A 111 7.55 -0.12 -9.73
N GLU A 112 8.29 0.90 -9.40
CA GLU A 112 9.72 1.00 -9.67
C GLU A 112 10.48 1.39 -8.42
N LEU A 113 11.61 0.72 -8.22
CA LEU A 113 12.58 1.06 -7.16
C LEU A 113 13.72 1.86 -7.79
N ASP A 114 14.22 2.83 -7.06
CA ASP A 114 15.41 3.57 -7.43
C ASP A 114 16.69 2.82 -7.00
N ALA A 115 17.84 3.43 -7.25
CA ALA A 115 19.14 2.83 -6.92
C ALA A 115 19.31 2.58 -5.40
N SER A 116 18.55 3.28 -4.57
CA SER A 116 18.56 3.12 -3.11
C SER A 116 17.54 2.09 -2.62
N GLN A 117 16.89 1.37 -3.52
CA GLN A 117 15.86 0.38 -3.22
C GLN A 117 14.60 1.00 -2.58
N ARG A 118 14.35 2.28 -2.85
CA ARG A 118 13.15 2.97 -2.39
C ARG A 118 12.17 3.11 -3.55
N ILE A 119 10.89 3.13 -3.23
CA ILE A 119 9.84 3.22 -4.25
C ILE A 119 9.88 4.62 -4.89
N HIS A 120 10.22 4.66 -6.16
CA HIS A 120 10.18 5.89 -6.96
C HIS A 120 8.74 6.22 -7.37
N ARG A 121 8.01 5.21 -7.83
CA ARG A 121 6.59 5.29 -8.13
C ARG A 121 5.95 3.93 -8.07
N CYS A 122 4.67 3.90 -7.74
CA CYS A 122 3.88 2.67 -7.79
C CYS A 122 2.42 2.98 -8.07
N THR A 123 1.72 1.95 -8.56
CA THR A 123 0.27 1.96 -8.67
C THR A 123 -0.28 0.77 -7.89
N ASP A 124 -1.29 1.05 -7.09
CA ASP A 124 -1.94 0.06 -6.24
C ASP A 124 -3.32 -0.25 -6.83
N TYR A 125 -3.55 -1.52 -7.10
CA TYR A 125 -4.78 -2.02 -7.70
C TYR A 125 -5.56 -2.79 -6.66
N LEU A 126 -6.64 -2.19 -6.19
CA LEU A 126 -7.54 -2.78 -5.21
C LEU A 126 -8.95 -2.87 -5.77
N ASP A 127 -9.67 -3.91 -5.38
CA ASP A 127 -11.09 -4.03 -5.70
C ASP A 127 -11.91 -3.19 -4.71
N HIS A 128 -12.06 -1.91 -5.03
CA HIS A 128 -12.80 -0.97 -4.19
C HIS A 128 -14.29 -1.32 -4.10
N HIS A 129 -14.84 -1.94 -5.12
CA HIS A 129 -16.23 -2.40 -5.09
C HIS A 129 -16.42 -3.46 -4.00
N SER A 130 -15.51 -4.44 -3.95
CA SER A 130 -15.55 -5.49 -2.92
C SER A 130 -15.35 -4.92 -1.52
N ILE A 131 -14.45 -3.94 -1.36
CA ILE A 131 -14.29 -3.26 -0.07
C ILE A 131 -15.61 -2.64 0.37
N ARG A 132 -16.27 -1.92 -0.51
CA ARG A 132 -17.54 -1.24 -0.19
C ARG A 132 -18.66 -2.22 0.12
N GLN A 133 -18.70 -3.35 -0.59
CA GLN A 133 -19.65 -4.43 -0.28
C GLN A 133 -19.40 -5.01 1.10
N GLN A 134 -18.15 -5.33 1.43
CA GLN A 134 -17.79 -5.93 2.71
C GLN A 134 -18.04 -4.96 3.88
N LEU A 135 -17.90 -3.66 3.65
CA LEU A 135 -18.22 -2.64 4.64
C LEU A 135 -19.73 -2.36 4.74
N GLY A 136 -20.54 -2.96 3.89
CA GLY A 136 -21.99 -2.77 3.90
C GLY A 136 -22.44 -1.42 3.33
N LEU A 137 -21.61 -0.78 2.52
CA LEU A 137 -21.89 0.53 1.93
C LEU A 137 -22.66 0.43 0.63
N ILE A 138 -22.62 -0.73 -0.02
CA ILE A 138 -23.37 -1.06 -1.22
C ILE A 138 -23.81 -2.52 -1.15
N ASP A 139 -24.79 -2.90 -1.99
CA ASP A 139 -25.34 -4.26 -2.03
C ASP A 139 -24.42 -5.26 -2.75
#